data_f623dafeb753400b27b769a888ed234d
#
_entry.id   f623dafeb753400b27b769a888ed234d
#
_cell.length_a   1.000
_cell.length_b   1.000
_cell.length_c   1.000
_cell.angle_alpha   90.00
_cell.angle_beta   90.00
_cell.angle_gamma   90.00
#
_symmetry.space_group_name_H-M   'P 1'
#
loop_
_entity.id
_entity.type
_entity.pdbx_description
1 polymer ?
#
loop_
_entity_poly.entity_id
_entity_poly.type
_entity_poly.pdbx_seq_one_letter_code
_entity_poly.pdbx_strand_id
1 'polypeptide(L)'
;MMDLKIGKKNEVYLRVEAPDHVKYELADFFTFEVESAKYMQKTKRYRGWDGKIRLFSPATGELYVGLVDYLTDWAKKNKYDYEIEEDEFFGRPDDVNDLITPVGVAGFVKSLNLPVKVRDYQYQAIYECLRYNRRLLLSPTASGKSLMIYALVRYHTNIKRNVLLVVPTTSLVEQMYKDFESYGWKASSYCHRIYAGQEKYTNHQVVITTWQSIYKEPKKWFDRFDCVIGDEAHLFKAKSLSTLMGKLHDCKYRIGFTGTLDGANVNQLVLEGLFGRCSQVTSTNKPVSYTHLTLPTRST
;
A
#
# COMPACT_ATOMS: atom_id res chain seq x y z
N MET A 1 6.97 33.22 6.95
CA MET A 1 7.69 32.12 7.66
C MET A 1 6.99 30.85 7.23
N MET A 2 7.71 29.84 6.78
CA MET A 2 7.13 28.57 6.34
C MET A 2 6.39 27.90 7.49
N ASP A 3 5.13 27.50 7.30
CA ASP A 3 4.31 26.94 8.37
C ASP A 3 4.52 25.43 8.52
N LEU A 4 4.76 24.72 7.38
CA LEU A 4 5.03 23.29 7.38
C LEU A 4 6.24 22.95 6.51
N LYS A 5 7.11 22.08 7.06
CA LYS A 5 8.13 21.40 6.28
C LYS A 5 7.86 19.91 6.28
N ILE A 6 7.74 19.35 5.09
CA ILE A 6 7.34 17.96 4.87
C ILE A 6 8.54 17.22 4.28
N GLY A 7 9.11 16.30 5.03
CA GLY A 7 10.18 15.41 4.61
C GLY A 7 9.77 13.95 4.70
N LYS A 8 10.59 13.08 4.15
CA LYS A 8 10.44 11.64 4.22
C LYS A 8 11.34 11.06 5.29
N LYS A 9 10.77 10.49 6.35
CA LYS A 9 11.54 9.81 7.39
C LYS A 9 12.06 8.44 6.91
N ASN A 10 11.21 7.71 6.21
CA ASN A 10 11.48 6.40 5.59
C ASN A 10 10.32 6.05 4.64
N GLU A 11 10.30 4.85 4.06
CA GLU A 11 9.23 4.45 3.13
C GLU A 11 7.85 4.24 3.79
N VAL A 12 7.73 4.36 5.11
CA VAL A 12 6.46 4.25 5.84
C VAL A 12 5.94 5.62 6.27
N TYR A 13 6.82 6.48 6.79
CA TYR A 13 6.45 7.71 7.46
C TYR A 13 7.07 8.95 6.83
N LEU A 14 6.23 9.98 6.69
CA LEU A 14 6.65 11.37 6.56
C LEU A 14 7.15 11.88 7.91
N ARG A 15 7.95 12.93 7.87
CA ARG A 15 8.27 13.80 9.00
C ARG A 15 7.71 15.18 8.69
N VAL A 16 6.78 15.63 9.51
CA VAL A 16 6.15 16.95 9.40
C VAL A 16 6.69 17.84 10.53
N GLU A 17 7.44 18.85 10.16
CA GLU A 17 7.91 19.89 11.08
C GLU A 17 6.98 21.09 10.96
N ALA A 18 6.39 21.51 12.06
CA ALA A 18 5.46 22.63 12.15
C ALA A 18 5.36 23.13 13.59
N PRO A 19 4.86 24.36 13.84
CA PRO A 19 4.51 24.83 15.15
C PRO A 19 3.49 23.91 15.86
N ASP A 20 3.52 23.88 17.18
CA ASP A 20 2.69 22.94 17.94
C ASP A 20 1.19 23.10 17.66
N HIS A 21 0.69 24.34 17.53
CA HIS A 21 -0.74 24.55 17.21
C HIS A 21 -1.11 23.90 15.87
N VAL A 22 -0.27 24.01 14.84
CA VAL A 22 -0.49 23.37 13.54
C VAL A 22 -0.46 21.84 13.66
N LYS A 23 0.47 21.29 14.45
CA LYS A 23 0.53 19.84 14.73
C LYS A 23 -0.73 19.33 15.43
N TYR A 24 -1.32 20.10 16.35
CA TYR A 24 -2.58 19.72 17.00
C TYR A 24 -3.76 19.78 16.03
N GLU A 25 -3.82 20.79 15.15
CA GLU A 25 -4.84 20.84 14.11
C GLU A 25 -4.72 19.67 13.12
N LEU A 26 -3.49 19.30 12.73
CA LEU A 26 -3.23 18.09 11.93
C LEU A 26 -3.65 16.81 12.65
N ALA A 27 -3.37 16.72 13.96
CA ALA A 27 -3.78 15.57 14.74
C ALA A 27 -5.31 15.44 14.81
N ASP A 28 -6.02 16.55 14.94
CA ASP A 28 -7.48 16.60 14.90
C ASP A 28 -8.00 16.18 13.51
N PHE A 29 -7.41 16.71 12.45
CA PHE A 29 -7.79 16.40 11.06
C PHE A 29 -7.60 14.93 10.72
N PHE A 30 -6.49 14.31 11.15
CA PHE A 30 -6.18 12.91 10.92
C PHE A 30 -6.62 11.96 12.04
N THR A 31 -7.60 12.39 12.86
CA THR A 31 -8.23 11.57 13.90
C THR A 31 -9.67 11.24 13.50
N PHE A 32 -10.01 9.95 13.48
CA PHE A 32 -11.31 9.45 13.05
C PHE A 32 -11.95 8.58 14.11
N GLU A 33 -13.27 8.73 14.28
CA GLU A 33 -14.05 7.84 15.13
C GLU A 33 -14.43 6.56 14.38
N VAL A 34 -14.34 5.43 15.06
CA VAL A 34 -14.78 4.15 14.51
C VAL A 34 -16.23 3.94 14.87
N GLU A 35 -17.12 3.87 13.88
CA GLU A 35 -18.59 3.76 14.09
C GLU A 35 -18.98 2.59 15.01
N SER A 36 -18.27 1.47 14.93
CA SER A 36 -18.50 0.29 15.78
C SER A 36 -17.77 0.33 17.13
N ALA A 37 -17.08 1.42 17.46
CA ALA A 37 -16.24 1.53 18.68
C ALA A 37 -16.99 1.18 19.95
N LYS A 38 -18.22 1.67 20.11
CA LYS A 38 -19.07 1.41 21.28
C LYS A 38 -19.31 -0.09 21.53
N TYR A 39 -19.44 -0.87 20.46
CA TYR A 39 -19.60 -2.34 20.54
C TYR A 39 -18.27 -3.03 20.84
N MET A 40 -17.19 -2.56 20.22
CA MET A 40 -15.84 -3.12 20.41
C MET A 40 -15.32 -2.89 21.83
N GLN A 41 -15.59 -1.73 22.43
CA GLN A 41 -15.17 -1.38 23.80
C GLN A 41 -15.75 -2.32 24.88
N LYS A 42 -16.89 -2.99 24.61
CA LYS A 42 -17.45 -4.01 25.49
C LYS A 42 -16.60 -5.28 25.60
N THR A 43 -15.67 -5.47 24.69
CA THR A 43 -14.78 -6.65 24.69
C THR A 43 -13.52 -6.37 25.51
N LYS A 44 -13.01 -7.37 26.24
CA LYS A 44 -11.76 -7.24 27.04
C LYS A 44 -10.58 -6.67 26.22
N ARG A 45 -10.51 -6.96 24.93
CA ARG A 45 -9.42 -6.57 24.03
C ARG A 45 -9.37 -5.04 23.79
N TYR A 46 -10.50 -4.36 23.81
CA TYR A 46 -10.63 -2.94 23.49
C TYR A 46 -11.05 -2.10 24.73
N ARG A 47 -10.96 -2.70 25.93
CA ARG A 47 -11.27 -2.01 27.16
C ARG A 47 -10.29 -0.86 27.39
N GLY A 48 -10.81 0.37 27.51
CA GLY A 48 -9.99 1.58 27.66
C GLY A 48 -9.54 2.24 26.35
N TRP A 49 -9.89 1.67 25.18
CA TRP A 49 -9.69 2.36 23.91
C TRP A 49 -10.79 3.42 23.71
N ASP A 50 -10.40 4.63 23.31
CA ASP A 50 -11.32 5.76 23.13
C ASP A 50 -12.17 5.71 21.83
N GLY A 51 -12.03 4.67 21.03
CA GLY A 51 -12.77 4.49 19.78
C GLY A 51 -12.23 5.29 18.61
N LYS A 52 -11.06 5.88 18.74
CA LYS A 52 -10.45 6.72 17.69
C LYS A 52 -9.23 6.07 17.08
N ILE A 53 -9.06 6.31 15.79
CA ILE A 53 -7.82 5.99 15.04
C ILE A 53 -7.14 7.33 14.72
N ARG A 54 -5.88 7.41 15.08
CA ARG A 54 -5.03 8.58 14.85
C ARG A 54 -3.97 8.21 13.84
N LEU A 55 -3.96 8.91 12.70
CA LEU A 55 -2.99 8.66 11.62
C LEU A 55 -1.80 9.60 11.70
N PHE A 56 -1.93 10.74 12.35
CA PHE A 56 -0.85 11.69 12.61
C PHE A 56 -0.48 11.70 14.10
N SER A 57 0.82 11.74 14.38
CA SER A 57 1.36 11.85 15.74
C SER A 57 1.91 13.26 15.97
N PRO A 58 1.28 14.12 16.77
CA PRO A 58 1.80 15.47 17.03
C PRO A 58 3.14 15.46 17.77
N ALA A 59 3.39 14.42 18.58
CA ALA A 59 4.64 14.31 19.35
C ALA A 59 5.85 14.01 18.47
N THR A 60 5.68 13.18 17.41
CA THR A 60 6.77 12.79 16.53
C THR A 60 6.73 13.46 15.16
N GLY A 61 5.62 14.14 14.81
CA GLY A 61 5.37 14.71 13.49
C GLY A 61 5.19 13.65 12.40
N GLU A 62 4.85 12.40 12.76
CA GLU A 62 4.78 11.29 11.81
C GLU A 62 3.38 11.14 11.20
N LEU A 63 3.34 10.96 9.89
CA LEU A 63 2.18 10.62 9.09
C LEU A 63 2.57 9.54 8.08
N TYR A 64 1.66 8.67 7.66
CA TYR A 64 1.98 7.71 6.58
C TYR A 64 2.27 8.44 5.26
N VAL A 65 3.32 7.99 4.54
CA VAL A 65 3.77 8.60 3.28
C VAL A 65 2.65 8.71 2.24
N GLY A 66 1.80 7.68 2.12
CA GLY A 66 0.71 7.68 1.14
C GLY A 66 -0.39 8.72 1.39
N LEU A 67 -0.35 9.44 2.52
CA LEU A 67 -1.29 10.50 2.85
C LEU A 67 -0.76 11.92 2.56
N VAL A 68 0.37 12.04 1.86
CA VAL A 68 0.99 13.33 1.56
C VAL A 68 0.05 14.28 0.80
N ASP A 69 -0.74 13.77 -0.16
CA ASP A 69 -1.72 14.60 -0.89
C ASP A 69 -2.80 15.17 0.03
N TYR A 70 -3.30 14.36 0.97
CA TYR A 70 -4.29 14.82 1.97
C TYR A 70 -3.70 15.90 2.88
N LEU A 71 -2.42 15.78 3.25
CA LEU A 71 -1.71 16.77 4.04
C LEU A 71 -1.55 18.10 3.30
N THR A 72 -1.10 18.04 2.03
CA THR A 72 -0.92 19.26 1.22
C THR A 72 -2.23 19.93 0.88
N ASP A 73 -3.29 19.17 0.60
CA ASP A 73 -4.62 19.72 0.36
C ASP A 73 -5.21 20.37 1.61
N TRP A 74 -4.98 19.77 2.79
CA TRP A 74 -5.35 20.38 4.07
C TRP A 74 -4.59 21.69 4.30
N ALA A 75 -3.28 21.72 4.06
CA ALA A 75 -2.47 22.94 4.20
C ALA A 75 -2.99 24.07 3.29
N LYS A 76 -3.21 23.77 2.00
CA LYS A 76 -3.79 24.75 1.06
C LYS A 76 -5.15 25.28 1.52
N LYS A 77 -6.04 24.39 1.97
CA LYS A 77 -7.39 24.77 2.42
C LYS A 77 -7.35 25.69 3.64
N ASN A 78 -6.41 25.48 4.54
CA ASN A 78 -6.23 26.27 5.76
C ASN A 78 -5.26 27.44 5.60
N LYS A 79 -4.78 27.67 4.36
CA LYS A 79 -3.86 28.78 4.01
C LYS A 79 -2.52 28.71 4.74
N TYR A 80 -2.03 27.52 4.98
CA TYR A 80 -0.68 27.29 5.49
C TYR A 80 0.31 27.16 4.34
N ASP A 81 1.42 27.88 4.44
CA ASP A 81 2.55 27.73 3.51
C ASP A 81 3.31 26.45 3.85
N TYR A 82 3.62 25.65 2.83
CA TYR A 82 4.35 24.40 3.01
C TYR A 82 5.45 24.21 1.98
N GLU A 83 6.49 23.53 2.42
CA GLU A 83 7.60 23.05 1.58
C GLU A 83 7.65 21.53 1.64
N ILE A 84 7.84 20.89 0.50
CA ILE A 84 8.12 19.45 0.42
C ILE A 84 9.57 19.28 0.05
N GLU A 85 10.26 18.41 0.77
CA GLU A 85 11.65 18.05 0.51
C GLU A 85 11.82 17.59 -0.94
N GLU A 86 12.76 18.23 -1.66
CA GLU A 86 13.07 17.90 -3.05
C GLU A 86 13.84 16.56 -3.12
N ASP A 87 13.82 15.94 -4.30
CA ASP A 87 14.49 14.66 -4.61
C ASP A 87 13.95 13.41 -3.90
N GLU A 88 12.84 13.53 -3.16
CA GLU A 88 12.17 12.41 -2.51
C GLU A 88 10.92 11.95 -3.27
N PHE A 89 10.75 10.64 -3.38
CA PHE A 89 9.61 10.03 -4.06
C PHE A 89 8.48 9.70 -3.07
N PHE A 90 7.38 10.41 -3.16
CA PHE A 90 6.21 10.23 -2.28
C PHE A 90 5.07 9.40 -2.90
N GLY A 91 5.12 9.15 -4.21
CA GLY A 91 4.07 8.45 -4.97
C GLY A 91 2.89 9.34 -5.35
N ARG A 92 3.08 10.66 -5.36
CA ARG A 92 2.09 11.64 -5.85
C ARG A 92 1.92 11.55 -7.37
N PRO A 93 0.85 12.13 -7.94
CA PRO A 93 0.68 12.19 -9.40
C PRO A 93 1.86 12.79 -10.16
N ASP A 94 2.58 13.74 -9.55
CA ASP A 94 3.74 14.41 -10.14
C ASP A 94 5.06 13.65 -9.89
N ASP A 95 5.07 12.75 -8.91
CA ASP A 95 6.23 11.90 -8.58
C ASP A 95 6.22 10.65 -9.46
N VAL A 96 6.65 10.76 -10.70
CA VAL A 96 6.61 9.65 -11.65
C VAL A 96 8.01 9.14 -12.00
N ASN A 97 8.09 7.84 -12.24
CA ASN A 97 9.26 7.26 -12.85
C ASN A 97 9.16 7.36 -14.37
N ASP A 98 9.77 8.35 -14.97
CA ASP A 98 9.71 8.63 -16.41
C ASP A 98 10.33 7.54 -17.28
N LEU A 99 11.16 6.66 -16.70
CA LEU A 99 11.69 5.48 -17.38
C LEU A 99 10.61 4.42 -17.61
N ILE A 100 9.49 4.47 -16.89
CA ILE A 100 8.35 3.59 -17.05
C ILE A 100 7.38 4.18 -18.06
N THR A 101 7.35 3.62 -19.25
CA THR A 101 6.44 4.04 -20.33
C THR A 101 5.38 2.98 -20.62
N PRO A 102 4.19 3.35 -21.13
CA PRO A 102 3.16 2.38 -21.52
C PRO A 102 3.67 1.34 -22.53
N VAL A 103 4.47 1.79 -23.50
CA VAL A 103 5.07 0.92 -24.53
C VAL A 103 6.08 -0.05 -23.91
N GLY A 104 6.91 0.42 -22.98
CA GLY A 104 7.88 -0.41 -22.25
C GLY A 104 7.19 -1.49 -21.42
N VAL A 105 6.11 -1.13 -20.71
CA VAL A 105 5.32 -2.09 -19.94
C VAL A 105 4.62 -3.10 -20.83
N ALA A 106 4.03 -2.68 -21.94
CA ALA A 106 3.42 -3.59 -22.91
C ALA A 106 4.44 -4.56 -23.49
N GLY A 107 5.63 -4.09 -23.87
CA GLY A 107 6.75 -4.91 -24.32
C GLY A 107 7.20 -5.92 -23.28
N PHE A 108 7.35 -5.49 -22.03
CA PHE A 108 7.68 -6.35 -20.91
C PHE A 108 6.63 -7.45 -20.70
N VAL A 109 5.34 -7.08 -20.60
CA VAL A 109 4.25 -8.05 -20.40
C VAL A 109 4.19 -9.05 -21.55
N LYS A 110 4.39 -8.60 -22.79
CA LYS A 110 4.48 -9.48 -23.97
C LYS A 110 5.64 -10.47 -23.85
N SER A 111 6.79 -10.03 -23.33
CA SER A 111 7.96 -10.90 -23.16
C SER A 111 7.77 -12.02 -22.13
N LEU A 112 6.75 -11.94 -21.29
CA LEU A 112 6.40 -12.99 -20.33
C LEU A 112 5.79 -14.25 -21.00
N ASN A 113 5.40 -14.15 -22.28
CA ASN A 113 4.80 -15.26 -23.05
C ASN A 113 3.64 -15.95 -22.31
N LEU A 114 2.73 -15.14 -21.78
CA LEU A 114 1.61 -15.62 -20.95
C LEU A 114 0.66 -16.52 -21.78
N PRO A 115 0.13 -17.60 -21.18
CA PRO A 115 -0.82 -18.48 -21.86
C PRO A 115 -2.22 -17.85 -22.03
N VAL A 116 -2.42 -16.66 -21.51
CA VAL A 116 -3.69 -15.93 -21.54
C VAL A 116 -3.49 -14.52 -22.10
N LYS A 117 -4.51 -14.00 -22.77
CA LYS A 117 -4.49 -12.63 -23.28
C LYS A 117 -4.67 -11.64 -22.13
N VAL A 118 -3.69 -10.73 -21.97
CA VAL A 118 -3.78 -9.61 -21.02
C VAL A 118 -4.76 -8.57 -21.57
N ARG A 119 -5.63 -8.04 -20.72
CA ARG A 119 -6.64 -7.04 -21.07
C ARG A 119 -6.07 -5.63 -20.88
N ASP A 120 -6.62 -4.64 -21.59
CA ASP A 120 -6.12 -3.25 -21.60
C ASP A 120 -6.08 -2.65 -20.18
N TYR A 121 -7.11 -2.87 -19.38
CA TYR A 121 -7.15 -2.38 -18.00
C TYR A 121 -6.09 -3.05 -17.09
N GLN A 122 -5.70 -4.28 -17.38
CA GLN A 122 -4.61 -4.95 -16.65
C GLN A 122 -3.25 -4.35 -17.01
N TYR A 123 -3.03 -4.01 -18.28
CA TYR A 123 -1.85 -3.25 -18.70
C TYR A 123 -1.78 -1.91 -17.98
N GLN A 124 -2.90 -1.18 -17.94
CA GLN A 124 -2.97 0.12 -17.27
C GLN A 124 -2.66 -0.01 -15.78
N ALA A 125 -3.23 -1.01 -15.09
CA ALA A 125 -2.99 -1.26 -13.67
C ALA A 125 -1.51 -1.59 -13.38
N ILE A 126 -0.89 -2.45 -14.20
CA ILE A 126 0.54 -2.77 -14.08
C ILE A 126 1.40 -1.52 -14.31
N TYR A 127 1.07 -0.75 -15.36
CA TYR A 127 1.77 0.50 -15.67
C TYR A 127 1.72 1.49 -14.50
N GLU A 128 0.55 1.73 -13.91
CA GLU A 128 0.40 2.62 -12.76
C GLU A 128 1.23 2.17 -11.56
N CYS A 129 1.20 0.87 -11.23
CA CYS A 129 1.99 0.34 -10.12
C CYS A 129 3.49 0.52 -10.30
N LEU A 130 3.99 0.36 -11.53
CA LEU A 130 5.41 0.50 -11.82
C LEU A 130 5.83 1.97 -11.88
N ARG A 131 4.97 2.84 -12.43
CA ARG A 131 5.27 4.25 -12.61
C ARG A 131 5.30 5.02 -11.30
N TYR A 132 4.38 4.71 -10.37
CA TYR A 132 4.20 5.46 -9.13
C TYR A 132 4.86 4.84 -7.90
N ASN A 133 5.50 3.69 -8.00
CA ASN A 133 6.15 2.94 -6.93
C ASN A 133 5.22 2.52 -5.77
N ARG A 134 4.15 3.24 -5.51
CA ARG A 134 3.16 2.92 -4.49
C ARG A 134 1.76 3.16 -5.03
N ARG A 135 0.88 2.16 -4.89
CA ARG A 135 -0.49 2.22 -5.39
C ARG A 135 -1.39 1.23 -4.66
N LEU A 136 -2.58 1.67 -4.33
CA LEU A 136 -3.68 0.81 -3.93
C LEU A 136 -4.60 0.61 -5.13
N LEU A 137 -4.81 -0.62 -5.57
CA LEU A 137 -5.68 -0.94 -6.69
C LEU A 137 -7.01 -1.51 -6.20
N LEU A 138 -8.10 -0.82 -6.46
CA LEU A 138 -9.45 -1.35 -6.32
C LEU A 138 -9.76 -2.22 -7.54
N SER A 139 -9.65 -3.54 -7.34
CA SER A 139 -9.72 -4.55 -8.39
C SER A 139 -10.82 -5.57 -8.05
N PRO A 140 -11.97 -5.50 -8.72
CA PRO A 140 -13.10 -6.40 -8.45
C PRO A 140 -12.73 -7.88 -8.59
N THR A 141 -13.55 -8.75 -8.02
CA THR A 141 -13.44 -10.20 -8.23
C THR A 141 -13.47 -10.52 -9.73
N ALA A 142 -12.69 -11.51 -10.15
CA ALA A 142 -12.52 -11.91 -11.56
C ALA A 142 -11.87 -10.87 -12.50
N SER A 143 -11.29 -9.78 -11.99
CA SER A 143 -10.49 -8.84 -12.80
C SER A 143 -9.13 -9.39 -13.24
N GLY A 144 -8.74 -10.58 -12.76
CA GLY A 144 -7.44 -11.20 -13.02
C GLY A 144 -6.32 -10.62 -12.14
N LYS A 145 -6.60 -10.39 -10.86
CA LYS A 145 -5.60 -9.90 -9.86
C LYS A 145 -4.33 -10.73 -9.87
N SER A 146 -4.42 -12.07 -9.85
CA SER A 146 -3.25 -12.95 -9.81
C SER A 146 -2.31 -12.74 -11.01
N LEU A 147 -2.86 -12.45 -12.20
CA LEU A 147 -2.06 -12.16 -13.39
C LEU A 147 -1.32 -10.81 -13.26
N MET A 148 -1.99 -9.78 -12.76
CA MET A 148 -1.35 -8.48 -12.52
C MET A 148 -0.26 -8.58 -11.46
N ILE A 149 -0.54 -9.28 -10.36
CA ILE A 149 0.44 -9.58 -9.30
C ILE A 149 1.64 -10.33 -9.88
N TYR A 150 1.38 -11.38 -10.68
CA TYR A 150 2.44 -12.13 -11.36
C TYR A 150 3.34 -11.22 -12.20
N ALA A 151 2.76 -10.38 -13.05
CA ALA A 151 3.52 -9.47 -13.90
C ALA A 151 4.39 -8.50 -13.07
N LEU A 152 3.85 -7.96 -11.97
CA LEU A 152 4.59 -7.08 -11.06
C LEU A 152 5.74 -7.83 -10.36
N VAL A 153 5.49 -9.04 -9.85
CA VAL A 153 6.53 -9.90 -9.25
C VAL A 153 7.64 -10.17 -10.26
N ARG A 154 7.28 -10.56 -11.50
CA ARG A 154 8.24 -10.83 -12.58
C ARG A 154 9.05 -9.59 -12.97
N TYR A 155 8.42 -8.41 -13.00
CA TYR A 155 9.14 -7.17 -13.27
C TYR A 155 10.22 -6.92 -12.21
N HIS A 156 9.86 -6.97 -10.93
CA HIS A 156 10.80 -6.71 -9.86
C HIS A 156 11.91 -7.76 -9.77
N THR A 157 11.59 -9.03 -9.95
CA THR A 157 12.60 -10.11 -9.94
C THR A 157 13.57 -10.01 -11.11
N ASN A 158 13.12 -9.59 -12.31
CA ASN A 158 14.00 -9.41 -13.48
C ASN A 158 15.08 -8.35 -13.23
N ILE A 159 14.80 -7.35 -12.42
CA ILE A 159 15.76 -6.29 -12.02
C ILE A 159 16.35 -6.54 -10.63
N LYS A 160 16.36 -7.79 -10.19
CA LYS A 160 17.03 -8.27 -8.95
C LYS A 160 16.48 -7.70 -7.65
N ARG A 161 15.24 -7.27 -7.60
CA ARG A 161 14.55 -6.84 -6.37
C ARG A 161 13.91 -8.02 -5.66
N ASN A 162 13.97 -8.01 -4.33
CA ASN A 162 13.27 -8.98 -3.49
C ASN A 162 11.82 -8.55 -3.25
N VAL A 163 10.90 -9.49 -3.41
CA VAL A 163 9.46 -9.25 -3.32
C VAL A 163 8.83 -9.99 -2.15
N LEU A 164 8.08 -9.29 -1.33
CA LEU A 164 7.21 -9.85 -0.29
C LEU A 164 5.76 -9.79 -0.78
N LEU A 165 5.18 -10.96 -1.08
CA LEU A 165 3.77 -11.09 -1.44
C LEU A 165 2.98 -11.60 -0.22
N VAL A 166 2.08 -10.76 0.28
CA VAL A 166 1.26 -11.06 1.48
C VAL A 166 -0.18 -11.31 1.06
N VAL A 167 -0.70 -12.47 1.41
CA VAL A 167 -2.08 -12.90 1.11
C VAL A 167 -2.83 -13.24 2.40
N PRO A 168 -4.18 -13.25 2.41
CA PRO A 168 -4.97 -13.44 3.63
C PRO A 168 -4.87 -14.83 4.25
N THR A 169 -4.79 -15.89 3.43
CA THR A 169 -4.90 -17.29 3.87
C THR A 169 -3.82 -18.18 3.27
N THR A 170 -3.56 -19.30 3.95
CA THR A 170 -2.60 -20.31 3.47
C THR A 170 -3.02 -20.96 2.15
N SER A 171 -4.32 -21.14 1.93
CA SER A 171 -4.82 -21.63 0.64
C SER A 171 -4.51 -20.69 -0.51
N LEU A 172 -4.56 -19.37 -0.27
CA LEU A 172 -4.17 -18.37 -1.28
C LEU A 172 -2.65 -18.32 -1.51
N VAL A 173 -1.82 -18.66 -0.51
CA VAL A 173 -0.37 -18.83 -0.72
C VAL A 173 -0.12 -19.94 -1.76
N GLU A 174 -0.77 -21.11 -1.59
CA GLU A 174 -0.64 -22.23 -2.51
C GLU A 174 -1.25 -21.93 -3.89
N GLN A 175 -2.40 -21.28 -3.92
CA GLN A 175 -3.06 -20.89 -5.18
C GLN A 175 -2.15 -19.92 -5.96
N MET A 176 -1.65 -18.88 -5.32
CA MET A 176 -0.80 -17.88 -5.99
C MET A 176 0.48 -18.53 -6.57
N TYR A 177 1.07 -19.44 -5.83
CA TYR A 177 2.23 -20.19 -6.28
C TYR A 177 1.90 -21.04 -7.54
N LYS A 178 0.78 -21.80 -7.51
CA LYS A 178 0.31 -22.59 -8.66
C LYS A 178 -0.06 -21.71 -9.85
N ASP A 179 -0.67 -20.54 -9.61
CA ASP A 179 -0.98 -19.58 -10.68
C ASP A 179 0.33 -19.14 -11.38
N PHE A 180 1.39 -18.86 -10.62
CA PHE A 180 2.69 -18.47 -11.19
C PHE A 180 3.28 -19.59 -12.05
N GLU A 181 3.16 -20.84 -11.62
CA GLU A 181 3.58 -22.00 -12.44
C GLU A 181 2.72 -22.14 -13.71
N SER A 182 1.40 -21.94 -13.59
CA SER A 182 0.48 -22.00 -14.73
C SER A 182 0.72 -20.91 -15.77
N TYR A 183 1.30 -19.77 -15.36
CA TYR A 183 1.74 -18.70 -16.26
C TYR A 183 3.11 -18.99 -16.91
N GLY A 184 3.67 -20.17 -16.73
CA GLY A 184 4.90 -20.62 -17.38
C GLY A 184 6.19 -20.25 -16.63
N TRP A 185 6.11 -19.86 -15.36
CA TRP A 185 7.30 -19.55 -14.57
C TRP A 185 7.73 -20.73 -13.69
N LYS A 186 9.01 -21.02 -13.65
CA LYS A 186 9.57 -22.02 -12.72
C LYS A 186 9.58 -21.44 -11.29
N ALA A 187 8.39 -21.34 -10.67
CA ALA A 187 8.21 -20.68 -9.38
C ALA A 187 9.11 -21.27 -8.28
N SER A 188 9.40 -22.59 -8.33
CA SER A 188 10.30 -23.26 -7.37
C SER A 188 11.72 -22.69 -7.33
N SER A 189 12.18 -22.03 -8.38
CA SER A 189 13.53 -21.44 -8.42
C SER A 189 13.58 -20.01 -7.85
N TYR A 190 12.44 -19.36 -7.68
CA TYR A 190 12.36 -17.94 -7.28
C TYR A 190 11.50 -17.68 -6.06
N CYS A 191 10.51 -18.54 -5.79
CA CYS A 191 9.49 -18.32 -4.79
C CYS A 191 9.63 -19.28 -3.62
N HIS A 192 9.60 -18.73 -2.42
CA HIS A 192 9.48 -19.48 -1.17
C HIS A 192 8.13 -19.18 -0.52
N ARG A 193 7.46 -20.22 -0.03
CA ARG A 193 6.16 -20.12 0.64
C ARG A 193 6.36 -20.21 2.14
N ILE A 194 5.81 -19.24 2.90
CA ILE A 194 5.88 -19.23 4.35
C ILE A 194 4.47 -19.26 4.92
N TYR A 195 4.14 -20.35 5.61
CA TYR A 195 2.95 -20.52 6.44
C TYR A 195 3.26 -21.47 7.59
N ALA A 196 2.28 -21.85 8.41
CA ALA A 196 2.51 -22.62 9.66
C ALA A 196 3.51 -23.79 9.47
N GLY A 197 4.59 -23.77 10.25
CA GLY A 197 5.62 -24.81 10.24
C GLY A 197 6.69 -24.72 9.15
N GLN A 198 6.60 -23.76 8.23
CA GLN A 198 7.60 -23.57 7.18
C GLN A 198 8.77 -22.69 7.66
N GLU A 199 9.95 -22.97 7.09
CA GLU A 199 11.16 -22.15 7.31
C GLU A 199 10.91 -20.69 6.87
N LYS A 200 11.31 -19.75 7.71
CA LYS A 200 11.10 -18.32 7.48
C LYS A 200 12.28 -17.61 6.80
N TYR A 201 13.44 -18.23 6.86
CA TYR A 201 14.66 -17.69 6.26
C TYR A 201 14.93 -18.38 4.93
N THR A 202 15.13 -17.59 3.88
CA THR A 202 15.34 -18.10 2.53
C THR A 202 16.15 -17.12 1.70
N ASN A 203 16.87 -17.65 0.71
CA ASN A 203 17.57 -16.83 -0.30
C ASN A 203 16.74 -16.59 -1.55
N HIS A 204 15.51 -17.11 -1.63
CA HIS A 204 14.64 -16.84 -2.76
C HIS A 204 14.28 -15.35 -2.83
N GLN A 205 14.18 -14.82 -4.05
CA GLN A 205 13.83 -13.42 -4.28
C GLN A 205 12.39 -13.09 -3.91
N VAL A 206 11.47 -14.08 -4.01
CA VAL A 206 10.05 -13.90 -3.74
C VAL A 206 9.65 -14.72 -2.53
N VAL A 207 9.02 -14.09 -1.57
CA VAL A 207 8.38 -14.74 -0.44
C VAL A 207 6.87 -14.55 -0.57
N ILE A 208 6.12 -15.67 -0.66
CA ILE A 208 4.65 -15.68 -0.65
C ILE A 208 4.21 -16.16 0.73
N THR A 209 3.44 -15.35 1.45
CA THR A 209 3.15 -15.63 2.85
C THR A 209 1.82 -15.04 3.32
N THR A 210 1.37 -15.47 4.49
CA THR A 210 0.29 -14.79 5.21
C THR A 210 0.88 -13.82 6.24
N TRP A 211 0.15 -12.73 6.55
CA TRP A 211 0.61 -11.78 7.57
C TRP A 211 0.79 -12.44 8.95
N GLN A 212 -0.04 -13.45 9.29
CA GLN A 212 0.03 -14.19 10.55
C GLN A 212 1.35 -14.93 10.73
N SER A 213 1.93 -15.38 9.63
CA SER A 213 3.18 -16.15 9.64
C SER A 213 4.40 -15.29 9.96
N ILE A 214 4.35 -14.00 9.61
CA ILE A 214 5.53 -13.12 9.65
C ILE A 214 5.41 -11.90 10.57
N TYR A 215 4.23 -11.57 11.12
CA TYR A 215 4.04 -10.34 11.90
C TYR A 215 4.92 -10.22 13.14
N LYS A 216 5.37 -11.36 13.69
CA LYS A 216 6.27 -11.43 14.87
C LYS A 216 7.75 -11.30 14.51
N GLU A 217 8.10 -11.43 13.22
CA GLU A 217 9.50 -11.32 12.81
C GLU A 217 10.06 -9.93 13.13
N PRO A 218 11.37 -9.87 13.49
CA PRO A 218 12.03 -8.60 13.80
C PRO A 218 12.12 -7.71 12.54
N LYS A 219 12.27 -6.39 12.73
CA LYS A 219 12.41 -5.43 11.61
C LYS A 219 13.48 -5.88 10.62
N LYS A 220 14.64 -6.34 11.09
CA LYS A 220 15.76 -6.83 10.28
C LYS A 220 15.36 -7.91 9.26
N TRP A 221 14.35 -8.72 9.55
CA TRP A 221 13.85 -9.72 8.61
C TRP A 221 13.20 -9.08 7.37
N PHE A 222 12.59 -7.88 7.55
CA PHE A 222 11.91 -7.14 6.50
C PHE A 222 12.85 -6.27 5.65
N ASP A 223 14.05 -5.94 6.15
CA ASP A 223 14.97 -5.01 5.50
C ASP A 223 15.49 -5.50 4.14
N ARG A 224 15.34 -6.81 3.84
CA ARG A 224 15.73 -7.39 2.56
C ARG A 224 14.77 -7.10 1.41
N PHE A 225 13.54 -6.67 1.69
CA PHE A 225 12.50 -6.53 0.66
C PHE A 225 12.44 -5.12 0.07
N ASP A 226 12.58 -5.06 -1.25
CA ASP A 226 12.45 -3.82 -2.04
C ASP A 226 11.00 -3.52 -2.41
N CYS A 227 10.18 -4.59 -2.58
CA CYS A 227 8.79 -4.52 -3.00
C CYS A 227 7.90 -5.34 -2.07
N VAL A 228 6.79 -4.75 -1.63
CA VAL A 228 5.70 -5.45 -0.95
C VAL A 228 4.43 -5.37 -1.78
N ILE A 229 3.79 -6.52 -1.96
CA ILE A 229 2.48 -6.64 -2.63
C ILE A 229 1.52 -7.27 -1.62
N GLY A 230 0.41 -6.58 -1.33
CA GLY A 230 -0.66 -7.08 -0.49
C GLY A 230 -1.87 -7.45 -1.34
N ASP A 231 -2.28 -8.71 -1.34
CA ASP A 231 -3.53 -9.13 -1.97
C ASP A 231 -4.66 -9.13 -0.94
N GLU A 232 -5.88 -8.74 -1.38
CA GLU A 232 -7.05 -8.55 -0.53
C GLU A 232 -6.76 -7.71 0.72
N ALA A 233 -6.11 -6.57 0.52
CA ALA A 233 -5.60 -5.71 1.60
C ALA A 233 -6.66 -5.28 2.63
N HIS A 234 -7.95 -5.22 2.24
CA HIS A 234 -9.07 -4.91 3.14
C HIS A 234 -9.35 -6.00 4.18
N LEU A 235 -8.95 -7.25 3.92
CA LEU A 235 -9.12 -8.37 4.87
C LEU A 235 -8.11 -8.35 6.01
N PHE A 236 -7.04 -7.57 5.89
CA PHE A 236 -6.09 -7.40 6.98
C PHE A 236 -6.72 -6.50 8.07
N LYS A 237 -6.66 -6.97 9.31
CA LYS A 237 -7.03 -6.09 10.44
C LYS A 237 -6.09 -4.88 10.43
N ALA A 238 -6.63 -3.67 10.45
CA ALA A 238 -5.86 -2.42 10.34
C ALA A 238 -4.61 -2.40 11.24
N LYS A 239 -4.73 -2.81 12.51
CA LYS A 239 -3.60 -2.89 13.45
C LYS A 239 -2.53 -3.88 13.02
N SER A 240 -2.91 -5.04 12.49
CA SER A 240 -1.93 -6.08 12.08
C SER A 240 -1.21 -5.66 10.80
N LEU A 241 -1.94 -5.07 9.86
CA LEU A 241 -1.38 -4.52 8.64
C LEU A 241 -0.43 -3.37 8.95
N SER A 242 -0.84 -2.41 9.76
CA SER A 242 0.01 -1.28 10.16
C SER A 242 1.27 -1.73 10.88
N THR A 243 1.17 -2.75 11.75
CA THR A 243 2.33 -3.32 12.43
C THR A 243 3.31 -4.00 11.46
N LEU A 244 2.82 -4.75 10.48
CA LEU A 244 3.66 -5.40 9.48
C LEU A 244 4.29 -4.36 8.54
N MET A 245 3.45 -3.52 7.93
CA MET A 245 3.88 -2.52 6.97
C MET A 245 4.79 -1.46 7.60
N GLY A 246 4.60 -1.20 8.90
CA GLY A 246 5.45 -0.31 9.69
C GLY A 246 6.89 -0.81 9.90
N LYS A 247 7.17 -2.10 9.65
CA LYS A 247 8.53 -2.67 9.70
C LYS A 247 9.29 -2.55 8.38
N LEU A 248 8.60 -2.27 7.27
CA LEU A 248 9.16 -2.19 5.91
C LEU A 248 9.71 -0.78 5.62
N HIS A 249 10.67 -0.31 6.42
CA HIS A 249 11.19 1.06 6.34
C HIS A 249 11.91 1.36 5.04
N ASP A 250 12.55 0.37 4.43
CA ASP A 250 13.38 0.52 3.24
C ASP A 250 12.69 -0.01 1.97
N CYS A 251 11.44 -0.51 2.11
CA CYS A 251 10.66 -1.07 1.02
C CYS A 251 10.00 0.04 0.19
N LYS A 252 10.63 0.40 -0.91
CA LYS A 252 10.24 1.51 -1.78
C LYS A 252 8.96 1.24 -2.58
N TYR A 253 8.77 -0.01 -3.05
CA TYR A 253 7.65 -0.37 -3.92
C TYR A 253 6.55 -1.02 -3.08
N ARG A 254 5.37 -0.36 -3.03
CA ARG A 254 4.28 -0.75 -2.14
C ARG A 254 2.98 -0.81 -2.92
N ILE A 255 2.48 -2.02 -3.16
CA ILE A 255 1.32 -2.25 -4.02
C ILE A 255 0.27 -3.03 -3.23
N GLY A 256 -0.94 -2.49 -3.14
CA GLY A 256 -2.08 -3.15 -2.52
C GLY A 256 -3.14 -3.48 -3.56
N PHE A 257 -3.70 -4.67 -3.50
CA PHE A 257 -4.90 -5.07 -4.23
C PHE A 257 -6.05 -5.27 -3.26
N THR A 258 -7.21 -4.76 -3.61
CA THR A 258 -8.43 -4.94 -2.80
C THR A 258 -9.64 -5.09 -3.71
N GLY A 259 -10.55 -6.00 -3.38
CA GLY A 259 -11.79 -6.18 -4.13
C GLY A 259 -12.83 -5.12 -3.80
N THR A 260 -12.82 -4.64 -2.56
CA THR A 260 -13.75 -3.64 -2.04
C THR A 260 -13.03 -2.67 -1.12
N LEU A 261 -13.59 -1.48 -0.98
CA LEU A 261 -13.24 -0.50 0.04
C LEU A 261 -14.42 -0.31 1.00
N ASP A 262 -15.20 -1.38 1.19
CA ASP A 262 -16.39 -1.36 2.03
C ASP A 262 -16.01 -1.05 3.48
N GLY A 263 -16.71 -0.12 4.06
CA GLY A 263 -16.56 0.27 5.43
C GLY A 263 -16.08 1.70 5.60
N ALA A 264 -15.86 2.07 6.84
CA ALA A 264 -15.54 3.43 7.23
C ALA A 264 -14.35 3.99 6.44
N ASN A 265 -14.46 5.25 6.02
CA ASN A 265 -13.40 6.03 5.35
C ASN A 265 -12.01 5.87 6.01
N VAL A 266 -11.98 5.54 7.29
CA VAL A 266 -10.78 5.29 8.08
C VAL A 266 -9.96 4.10 7.57
N ASN A 267 -10.63 2.99 7.20
CA ASN A 267 -9.92 1.81 6.68
C ASN A 267 -9.27 2.12 5.34
N GLN A 268 -9.95 2.88 4.49
CA GLN A 268 -9.39 3.34 3.21
C GLN A 268 -8.16 4.23 3.45
N LEU A 269 -8.22 5.21 4.34
CA LEU A 269 -7.10 6.09 4.63
C LEU A 269 -5.88 5.34 5.22
N VAL A 270 -6.10 4.31 6.04
CA VAL A 270 -5.01 3.44 6.50
C VAL A 270 -4.37 2.70 5.32
N LEU A 271 -5.17 2.14 4.42
CA LEU A 271 -4.67 1.43 3.24
C LEU A 271 -3.94 2.37 2.28
N GLU A 272 -4.51 3.53 1.99
CA GLU A 272 -3.86 4.55 1.15
C GLU A 272 -2.57 5.08 1.80
N GLY A 273 -2.57 5.27 3.11
CA GLY A 273 -1.39 5.66 3.86
C GLY A 273 -0.23 4.68 3.71
N LEU A 274 -0.53 3.39 3.73
CA LEU A 274 0.46 2.31 3.68
C LEU A 274 0.88 1.92 2.26
N PHE A 275 -0.04 1.95 1.29
CA PHE A 275 0.20 1.52 -0.09
C PHE A 275 0.28 2.69 -1.09
N GLY A 276 -0.28 3.83 -0.78
CA GLY A 276 -0.41 4.96 -1.68
C GLY A 276 -1.84 5.12 -2.21
N ARG A 277 -2.03 6.13 -3.04
CA ARG A 277 -3.33 6.54 -3.58
C ARG A 277 -4.09 5.39 -4.22
N CYS A 278 -5.41 5.36 -4.00
CA CYS A 278 -6.29 4.37 -4.61
C CYS A 278 -6.56 4.68 -6.09
N SER A 279 -6.46 3.66 -6.93
CA SER A 279 -6.87 3.69 -8.34
C SER A 279 -7.84 2.55 -8.61
N GLN A 280 -8.88 2.80 -9.41
CA GLN A 280 -9.86 1.79 -9.76
C GLN A 280 -9.46 1.07 -11.05
N VAL A 281 -9.39 -0.26 -10.99
CA VAL A 281 -9.20 -1.13 -12.15
C VAL A 281 -10.54 -1.32 -12.84
N THR A 282 -10.78 -0.62 -13.94
CA THR A 282 -12.06 -0.68 -14.68
C THR A 282 -11.88 -1.29 -16.06
N SER A 283 -12.91 -2.03 -16.52
CA SER A 283 -12.96 -2.60 -17.87
C SER A 283 -13.34 -1.57 -18.97
N THR A 284 -13.61 -0.32 -18.60
CA THR A 284 -14.00 0.76 -19.52
C THR A 284 -12.98 1.88 -19.48
N ASN A 285 -12.59 2.38 -20.67
CA ASN A 285 -11.73 3.56 -20.87
C ASN A 285 -12.38 4.87 -20.42
N LYS A 286 -12.95 4.94 -19.23
CA LYS A 286 -13.33 6.21 -18.63
C LYS A 286 -12.10 6.76 -17.91
N PRO A 287 -11.73 8.03 -18.17
CA PRO A 287 -10.70 8.68 -17.37
C PRO A 287 -11.12 8.55 -15.89
N VAL A 288 -10.22 8.03 -15.07
CA VAL A 288 -10.48 7.87 -13.64
C VAL A 288 -10.68 9.26 -13.08
N SER A 289 -11.94 9.63 -12.84
CA SER A 289 -12.25 10.78 -12.01
C SER A 289 -11.74 10.44 -10.61
N TYR A 290 -10.69 11.09 -10.20
CA TYR A 290 -10.19 11.01 -8.84
C TYR A 290 -11.24 11.63 -7.93
N THR A 291 -12.10 10.79 -7.37
CA THR A 291 -12.97 11.24 -6.30
C THR A 291 -12.06 11.52 -5.09
N HIS A 292 -11.74 12.80 -4.89
CA HIS A 292 -11.26 13.27 -3.61
C HIS A 292 -12.34 12.91 -2.60
N LEU A 293 -12.06 11.97 -1.72
CA LEU A 293 -12.87 11.79 -0.53
C LEU A 293 -12.80 13.10 0.25
N THR A 294 -13.88 13.85 0.21
CA THR A 294 -14.07 14.91 1.20
C THR A 294 -14.14 14.20 2.54
N LEU A 295 -13.14 14.45 3.38
CA LEU A 295 -13.17 14.01 4.77
C LEU A 295 -14.48 14.50 5.39
N PRO A 296 -15.15 13.71 6.23
CA PRO A 296 -16.43 14.07 6.78
C PRO A 296 -16.32 15.42 7.48
N THR A 297 -17.02 16.41 6.95
CA THR A 297 -17.23 17.69 7.63
C THR A 297 -17.98 17.39 8.92
N ARG A 298 -17.43 17.80 10.06
CA ARG A 298 -18.17 17.80 11.32
C ARG A 298 -19.49 18.54 11.07
N SER A 299 -20.62 17.85 11.26
CA SER A 299 -21.90 18.53 11.41
C SER A 299 -21.80 19.38 12.68
N THR A 300 -21.82 20.67 12.50
CA THR A 300 -22.00 21.65 13.59
C THR A 300 -23.31 21.44 14.31
#